data_7858308facb86af512cc82e71293c4c3
#
_entry.id   7858308facb86af512cc82e71293c4c3
#
_cell.length_a   1.000
_cell.length_b   1.000
_cell.length_c   1.000
_cell.angle_alpha   90.00
_cell.angle_beta   90.00
_cell.angle_gamma   90.00
#
_symmetry.space_group_name_H-M   'P 1'
#
loop_
_entity.id
_entity.type
_entity.pdbx_description
1 polymer ?
#
loop_
_entity_poly.entity_id
_entity_poly.type
_entity_poly.pdbx_seq_one_letter_code
_entity_poly.pdbx_strand_id
1 'polypeptide(L)'
;KKPLLGICVGLQMFADIGFEESETKGLGWISGKVSKIDNQEGKYKLPHIGWNQIKIIKESKILEEIETNSHMYFVHSYEFIPEDKSVVSSTTDYSSEIVCSVQKNNIFGTQFHPEKSDKLGLKIIDNFLRL
;
A
#
# COMPACT_ATOMS: atom_id res chain seq x y z
N LYS A 1 -13.01 -17.40 -6.70
CA LYS A 1 -12.82 -16.02 -7.14
C LYS A 1 -11.38 -15.79 -7.56
N LYS A 2 -11.22 -14.96 -8.57
CA LYS A 2 -9.89 -14.64 -9.06
C LYS A 2 -9.19 -13.65 -8.14
N PRO A 3 -7.88 -13.81 -7.89
CA PRO A 3 -7.12 -12.82 -7.15
C PRO A 3 -7.05 -11.48 -7.89
N LEU A 4 -6.99 -10.40 -7.14
CA LEU A 4 -6.86 -9.05 -7.68
C LEU A 4 -5.77 -8.30 -6.92
N LEU A 5 -4.91 -7.60 -7.64
CA LEU A 5 -3.85 -6.78 -7.07
C LEU A 5 -4.04 -5.32 -7.49
N GLY A 6 -4.22 -4.43 -6.51
CA GLY A 6 -4.26 -2.99 -6.74
C GLY A 6 -2.91 -2.37 -6.38
N ILE A 7 -2.31 -1.65 -7.32
CA ILE A 7 -1.02 -1.03 -7.13
C ILE A 7 -1.19 0.50 -7.06
N CYS A 8 -0.65 1.11 -6.01
CA CYS A 8 -0.65 2.56 -5.78
C CYS A 8 -2.08 3.13 -5.80
N VAL A 9 -2.48 3.81 -6.86
CA VAL A 9 -3.86 4.30 -7.02
C VAL A 9 -4.85 3.13 -6.98
N GLY A 10 -4.47 1.97 -7.50
CA GLY A 10 -5.31 0.77 -7.46
C GLY A 10 -5.65 0.34 -6.03
N LEU A 11 -4.68 0.38 -5.12
CA LEU A 11 -4.93 0.14 -3.70
C LEU A 11 -5.93 1.17 -3.16
N GLN A 12 -5.70 2.44 -3.46
CA GLN A 12 -6.51 3.53 -2.94
C GLN A 12 -7.96 3.46 -3.43
N MET A 13 -8.19 2.89 -4.60
CA MET A 13 -9.54 2.71 -5.14
C MET A 13 -10.39 1.74 -4.33
N PHE A 14 -9.78 0.87 -3.53
CA PHE A 14 -10.53 -0.08 -2.69
C PHE A 14 -11.28 0.60 -1.55
N ALA A 15 -10.86 1.80 -1.13
CA ALA A 15 -11.44 2.53 -0.01
C ALA A 15 -12.89 2.93 -0.27
N ASP A 16 -13.59 3.30 0.80
CA ASP A 16 -14.95 3.84 0.69
C ASP A 16 -14.93 5.24 0.10
N ILE A 17 -13.94 6.05 0.49
CA ILE A 17 -13.89 7.47 0.16
C ILE A 17 -12.46 7.97 0.08
N GLY A 18 -12.21 8.91 -0.82
CA GLY A 18 -10.93 9.58 -0.96
C GLY A 18 -11.10 11.09 -0.93
N PHE A 19 -10.05 11.79 -0.54
CA PHE A 19 -10.07 13.25 -0.39
C PHE A 19 -9.05 13.96 -1.28
N GLU A 20 -8.59 13.31 -2.34
CA GLU A 20 -7.72 13.95 -3.31
C GLU A 20 -8.54 14.94 -4.14
N GLU A 21 -8.13 16.21 -4.13
CA GLU A 21 -8.83 17.34 -4.75
C GLU A 21 -10.21 17.58 -4.16
N SER A 22 -11.06 16.59 -4.10
CA SER A 22 -12.40 16.68 -3.54
C SER A 22 -12.79 15.32 -2.99
N GLU A 23 -13.88 15.29 -2.22
CA GLU A 23 -14.41 14.04 -1.67
C GLU A 23 -14.93 13.17 -2.82
N THR A 24 -14.32 12.01 -3.00
CA THR A 24 -14.64 11.08 -4.08
C THR A 24 -14.93 9.70 -3.52
N LYS A 25 -16.01 9.08 -3.99
CA LYS A 25 -16.41 7.75 -3.56
C LYS A 25 -15.54 6.68 -4.22
N GLY A 26 -15.05 5.73 -3.44
CA GLY A 26 -14.29 4.58 -3.93
C GLY A 26 -15.16 3.34 -4.12
N LEU A 27 -14.50 2.20 -4.31
CA LEU A 27 -15.20 0.93 -4.55
C LEU A 27 -15.80 0.34 -3.28
N GLY A 28 -15.27 0.69 -2.11
CA GLY A 28 -15.74 0.17 -0.84
C GLY A 28 -15.47 -1.31 -0.63
N TRP A 29 -14.48 -1.87 -1.31
CA TRP A 29 -14.14 -3.28 -1.17
C TRP A 29 -13.34 -3.56 0.11
N ILE A 30 -12.59 -2.58 0.57
CA ILE A 30 -11.89 -2.61 1.85
C ILE A 30 -12.22 -1.29 2.54
N SER A 31 -13.04 -1.37 3.59
CA SER A 31 -13.51 -0.15 4.28
C SER A 31 -12.37 0.70 4.80
N GLY A 32 -12.47 1.99 4.58
CA GLY A 32 -11.46 2.95 4.97
C GLY A 32 -11.51 4.20 4.13
N LYS A 33 -10.51 5.05 4.33
CA LYS A 33 -10.43 6.32 3.60
C LYS A 33 -9.03 6.53 3.05
N VAL A 34 -8.94 7.37 2.02
CA VAL A 34 -7.67 7.83 1.47
C VAL A 34 -7.55 9.31 1.79
N SER A 35 -6.52 9.70 2.53
CA SER A 35 -6.30 11.08 2.91
C SER A 35 -4.85 11.48 2.68
N LYS A 36 -4.62 12.79 2.62
CA LYS A 36 -3.28 13.31 2.40
C LYS A 36 -2.38 12.95 3.58
N ILE A 37 -1.16 12.53 3.27
CA ILE A 37 -0.14 12.26 4.30
C ILE A 37 0.12 13.55 5.06
N ASP A 38 0.13 13.48 6.40
CA ASP A 38 0.49 14.63 7.23
C ASP A 38 1.99 14.89 7.07
N ASN A 39 2.34 16.01 6.44
CA ASN A 39 3.74 16.36 6.21
C ASN A 39 4.40 17.07 7.40
N GLN A 40 3.71 17.14 8.55
CA GLN A 40 4.22 17.77 9.77
C GLN A 40 4.75 19.18 9.52
N GLU A 41 3.89 20.02 8.93
CA GLU A 41 4.19 21.43 8.64
C GLU A 41 5.42 21.62 7.75
N GLY A 42 5.57 20.73 6.77
CA GLY A 42 6.64 20.81 5.79
C GLY A 42 7.91 20.09 6.17
N LYS A 43 7.95 19.43 7.32
CA LYS A 43 9.11 18.64 7.74
C LYS A 43 9.39 17.49 6.79
N TYR A 44 8.34 16.92 6.21
CA TYR A 44 8.44 15.83 5.23
C TYR A 44 7.92 16.31 3.89
N LYS A 45 8.70 16.09 2.84
CA LYS A 45 8.28 16.45 1.49
C LYS A 45 7.18 15.53 0.99
N LEU A 46 6.23 16.08 0.23
CA LEU A 46 5.26 15.32 -0.53
C LEU A 46 5.45 15.58 -2.01
N PRO A 47 5.38 14.54 -2.84
CA PRO A 47 5.08 13.15 -2.48
C PRO A 47 6.21 12.47 -1.72
N HIS A 48 5.85 11.42 -0.98
CA HIS A 48 6.80 10.42 -0.49
C HIS A 48 7.32 9.71 -1.73
N ILE A 49 8.55 9.98 -2.11
CA ILE A 49 9.12 9.48 -3.35
C ILE A 49 10.50 8.88 -3.11
N GLY A 50 10.75 7.71 -3.70
CA GLY A 50 12.02 7.02 -3.61
C GLY A 50 11.91 5.68 -2.92
N TRP A 51 13.07 5.15 -2.56
CA TRP A 51 13.17 3.84 -1.89
C TRP A 51 12.97 3.98 -0.40
N ASN A 52 12.15 3.12 0.17
CA ASN A 52 11.94 3.08 1.61
C ASN A 52 11.71 1.65 2.04
N GLN A 53 12.02 1.37 3.30
CA GLN A 53 11.89 0.03 3.87
C GLN A 53 10.44 -0.26 4.22
N ILE A 54 10.02 -1.49 3.95
CA ILE A 54 8.72 -1.97 4.42
C ILE A 54 8.91 -2.82 5.68
N LYS A 55 7.98 -2.69 6.60
CA LYS A 55 7.94 -3.49 7.81
C LYS A 55 6.78 -4.46 7.68
N ILE A 56 7.08 -5.75 7.60
CA ILE A 56 6.05 -6.79 7.47
C ILE A 56 5.49 -7.07 8.84
N ILE A 57 4.18 -6.88 9.01
CA ILE A 57 3.52 -7.07 10.30
C ILE A 57 2.59 -8.27 10.32
N LYS A 58 2.26 -8.81 9.15
CA LYS A 58 1.37 -9.96 9.04
C LYS A 58 1.70 -10.72 7.77
N GLU A 59 1.60 -12.03 7.82
CA GLU A 59 1.81 -12.87 6.63
C GLU A 59 0.81 -12.52 5.54
N SER A 60 1.31 -12.49 4.31
CA SER A 60 0.49 -12.29 3.13
C SER A 60 1.07 -13.13 2.00
N LYS A 61 0.18 -13.68 1.19
CA LYS A 61 0.59 -14.54 0.08
C LYS A 61 1.49 -13.83 -0.93
N ILE A 62 1.31 -12.52 -1.13
CA ILE A 62 2.17 -11.78 -2.04
C ILE A 62 3.52 -11.41 -1.42
N LEU A 63 3.65 -11.52 -0.09
CA LEU A 63 4.91 -11.21 0.61
C LEU A 63 5.72 -12.45 0.96
N GLU A 64 5.37 -13.62 0.45
CA GLU A 64 6.15 -14.83 0.68
C GLU A 64 7.59 -14.64 0.20
N GLU A 65 8.55 -15.04 1.02
CA GLU A 65 9.99 -14.89 0.78
C GLU A 65 10.47 -13.44 0.68
N ILE A 66 9.65 -12.48 1.12
CA ILE A 66 10.07 -11.09 1.25
C ILE A 66 10.40 -10.86 2.72
N GLU A 67 11.61 -10.38 3.00
CA GLU A 67 12.02 -10.10 4.36
C GLU A 67 11.62 -8.70 4.79
N THR A 68 11.32 -8.54 6.09
CA THR A 68 11.07 -7.21 6.65
C THR A 68 12.33 -6.35 6.45
N ASN A 69 12.14 -5.04 6.32
CA ASN A 69 13.17 -4.05 5.98
C ASN A 69 13.65 -4.11 4.53
N SER A 70 13.00 -4.89 3.68
CA SER A 70 13.23 -4.83 2.23
C SER A 70 12.84 -3.46 1.70
N HIS A 71 13.58 -2.95 0.72
CA HIS A 71 13.31 -1.65 0.12
C HIS A 71 12.36 -1.79 -1.06
N MET A 72 11.36 -0.90 -1.10
CA MET A 72 10.41 -0.80 -2.20
C MET A 72 10.34 0.65 -2.67
N TYR A 73 9.91 0.86 -3.89
CA TYR A 73 9.83 2.20 -4.48
C TYR A 73 8.45 2.81 -4.27
N PHE A 74 8.43 4.03 -3.73
CA PHE A 74 7.21 4.78 -3.43
C PHE A 74 7.14 6.07 -4.23
N VAL A 75 5.94 6.45 -4.62
CA VAL A 75 5.66 7.79 -5.14
C VAL A 75 4.18 8.10 -4.89
N HIS A 76 3.87 8.75 -3.76
CA HIS A 76 2.49 9.05 -3.40
C HIS A 76 2.41 10.18 -2.37
N SER A 77 1.33 10.93 -2.42
CA SER A 77 1.04 12.00 -1.45
C SER A 77 -0.15 11.67 -0.55
N TYR A 78 -0.91 10.62 -0.90
CA TYR A 78 -2.08 10.18 -0.16
C TYR A 78 -1.86 8.78 0.35
N GLU A 79 -2.51 8.45 1.48
CA GLU A 79 -2.38 7.14 2.11
C GLU A 79 -3.75 6.52 2.35
N PHE A 80 -3.81 5.20 2.26
CA PHE A 80 -5.01 4.44 2.59
C PHE A 80 -5.00 4.12 4.08
N ILE A 81 -6.09 4.48 4.76
CA ILE A 81 -6.27 4.22 6.19
C ILE A 81 -7.46 3.27 6.34
N PRO A 82 -7.23 1.95 6.45
CA PRO A 82 -8.32 1.00 6.60
C PRO A 82 -8.95 1.10 7.99
N GLU A 83 -10.26 0.84 8.06
CA GLU A 83 -10.96 0.77 9.34
C GLU A 83 -10.54 -0.47 10.12
N ASP A 84 -10.45 -1.61 9.44
CA ASP A 84 -10.03 -2.88 10.04
C ASP A 84 -8.52 -3.06 9.83
N LYS A 85 -7.75 -2.91 10.89
CA LYS A 85 -6.29 -3.01 10.83
C LYS A 85 -5.80 -4.44 10.53
N SER A 86 -6.67 -5.44 10.68
CA SER A 86 -6.27 -6.83 10.40
C SER A 86 -6.00 -7.08 8.92
N VAL A 87 -6.43 -6.18 8.02
CA VAL A 87 -6.12 -6.32 6.59
C VAL A 87 -4.70 -5.86 6.25
N VAL A 88 -4.03 -5.14 7.15
CA VAL A 88 -2.69 -4.58 6.90
C VAL A 88 -1.65 -5.69 6.97
N SER A 89 -0.84 -5.81 5.93
CA SER A 89 0.25 -6.79 5.90
C SER A 89 1.63 -6.15 6.03
N SER A 90 1.80 -4.91 5.62
CA SER A 90 3.05 -4.18 5.83
C SER A 90 2.83 -2.68 5.94
N THR A 91 3.80 -2.02 6.59
CA THR A 91 3.81 -0.56 6.76
C THR A 91 5.17 -0.01 6.39
N THR A 92 5.26 1.29 6.22
CA THR A 92 6.50 2.00 6.01
C THR A 92 6.49 3.28 6.85
N ASP A 93 7.66 3.71 7.30
CA ASP A 93 7.78 4.95 8.08
C ASP A 93 8.04 6.14 7.17
N TYR A 94 7.11 7.07 7.15
CA TYR A 94 7.33 8.35 6.50
C TYR A 94 6.38 9.37 7.13
N SER A 95 6.92 10.22 7.98
CA SER A 95 6.18 11.15 8.85
C SER A 95 5.37 10.42 9.94
N SER A 96 4.82 9.28 9.63
CA SER A 96 4.12 8.38 10.54
C SER A 96 4.22 6.97 9.96
N GLU A 97 3.64 5.99 10.65
CA GLU A 97 3.55 4.63 10.12
C GLU A 97 2.43 4.58 9.08
N ILE A 98 2.82 4.38 7.81
CA ILE A 98 1.89 4.38 6.68
C ILE A 98 1.66 2.95 6.22
N VAL A 99 0.39 2.58 6.01
CA VAL A 99 0.02 1.29 5.44
C VAL A 99 0.56 1.20 4.02
N CYS A 100 1.34 0.18 3.73
CA CYS A 100 1.89 0.03 2.38
C CYS A 100 1.53 -1.28 1.69
N SER A 101 0.91 -2.25 2.37
CA SER A 101 0.27 -3.37 1.70
C SER A 101 -0.87 -3.92 2.54
N VAL A 102 -1.86 -4.48 1.84
CA VAL A 102 -3.06 -5.05 2.47
C VAL A 102 -3.43 -6.36 1.79
N GLN A 103 -4.16 -7.20 2.53
CA GLN A 103 -4.79 -8.39 2.00
C GLN A 103 -6.13 -8.60 2.68
N LYS A 104 -7.17 -8.76 1.87
CA LYS A 104 -8.49 -9.14 2.34
C LYS A 104 -9.02 -10.21 1.39
N ASN A 105 -9.06 -11.46 1.88
CA ASN A 105 -9.44 -12.62 1.06
C ASN A 105 -8.54 -12.71 -0.17
N ASN A 106 -9.09 -12.59 -1.37
CA ASN A 106 -8.34 -12.64 -2.63
C ASN A 106 -8.00 -11.25 -3.19
N ILE A 107 -8.21 -10.20 -2.40
CA ILE A 107 -7.89 -8.82 -2.80
C ILE A 107 -6.59 -8.40 -2.12
N PHE A 108 -5.62 -7.99 -2.92
CA PHE A 108 -4.32 -7.54 -2.46
C PHE A 108 -4.07 -6.13 -2.92
N GLY A 109 -3.33 -5.36 -2.13
CA GLY A 109 -2.96 -4.01 -2.52
C GLY A 109 -1.58 -3.64 -2.03
N THR A 110 -0.88 -2.82 -2.83
CA THR A 110 0.41 -2.23 -2.44
C THR A 110 0.38 -0.74 -2.70
N GLN A 111 0.88 0.06 -1.77
CA GLN A 111 1.07 1.49 -2.00
C GLN A 111 2.34 1.72 -2.83
N PHE A 112 3.38 0.93 -2.59
CA PHE A 112 4.58 0.98 -3.41
C PHE A 112 4.30 0.36 -4.78
N HIS A 113 5.24 0.62 -5.70
CA HIS A 113 5.19 0.08 -7.06
C HIS A 113 6.10 -1.15 -7.16
N PRO A 114 5.57 -2.37 -7.06
CA PRO A 114 6.42 -3.56 -7.18
C PRO A 114 7.11 -3.64 -8.54
N GLU A 115 6.45 -3.17 -9.59
CA GLU A 115 7.04 -3.17 -10.94
C GLU A 115 8.26 -2.25 -11.04
N LYS A 116 8.43 -1.32 -10.08
CA LYS A 116 9.57 -0.39 -9.99
C LYS A 116 10.50 -0.72 -8.84
N SER A 117 10.28 -1.83 -8.17
CA SER A 117 10.99 -2.18 -6.94
C SER A 117 12.03 -3.27 -7.13
N ASP A 118 12.63 -3.34 -8.33
CA ASP A 118 13.72 -4.25 -8.67
C ASP A 118 13.33 -5.72 -8.41
N LYS A 119 14.28 -6.56 -8.04
CA LYS A 119 14.07 -8.01 -7.92
C LYS A 119 13.00 -8.37 -6.90
N LEU A 120 12.99 -7.72 -5.74
CA LEU A 120 12.02 -8.03 -4.69
C LEU A 120 10.60 -7.61 -5.11
N GLY A 121 10.48 -6.51 -5.83
CA GLY A 121 9.19 -6.10 -6.39
C GLY A 121 8.67 -7.11 -7.39
N LEU A 122 9.55 -7.60 -8.26
CA LEU A 122 9.17 -8.64 -9.22
C LEU A 122 8.80 -9.95 -8.53
N LYS A 123 9.43 -10.26 -7.40
CA LYS A 123 9.06 -11.41 -6.58
C LYS A 123 7.63 -11.30 -6.07
N ILE A 124 7.22 -10.11 -5.66
CA ILE A 124 5.85 -9.86 -5.22
C ILE A 124 4.86 -10.12 -6.37
N ILE A 125 5.18 -9.64 -7.56
CA ILE A 125 4.34 -9.87 -8.73
C ILE A 125 4.28 -11.37 -9.05
N ASP A 126 5.42 -12.05 -8.99
CA ASP A 126 5.48 -13.50 -9.23
C ASP A 126 4.63 -14.26 -8.21
N ASN A 127 4.72 -13.88 -6.93
CA ASN A 127 3.89 -14.47 -5.89
C ASN A 127 2.40 -14.32 -6.21
N PHE A 128 2.01 -13.14 -6.67
CA PHE A 128 0.62 -12.89 -7.05
C PHE A 128 0.20 -13.76 -8.23
N LEU A 129 1.05 -13.87 -9.24
CA LEU A 129 0.73 -14.63 -10.46
C LEU A 129 0.63 -16.15 -10.20
N ARG A 130 1.17 -16.62 -9.09
CA ARG A 130 1.12 -18.04 -8.71
C ARG A 130 -0.11 -18.40 -7.87
N LEU A 131 -0.98 -17.44 -7.55
CA LEU A 131 -2.16 -17.70 -6.74
C LEU A 131 -3.27 -18.46 -7.47
#